data_2868a96d126d26ba050ecfdc62e9e44c
#
_entry.id   2868a96d126d26ba050ecfdc62e9e44c
#
_cell.length_a   1.000
_cell.length_b   1.000
_cell.length_c   1.000
_cell.angle_alpha   90.00
_cell.angle_beta   90.00
_cell.angle_gamma   90.00
#
_symmetry.space_group_name_H-M   'P 1'
#
loop_
_entity.id
_entity.type
_entity.pdbx_description
1 polymer ?
#
loop_
_entity_poly.entity_id
_entity_poly.type
_entity_poly.pdbx_seq_one_letter_code
_entity_poly.pdbx_strand_id
1 'polypeptide(L)'
;MQLPDDLRDQLKNPLGNLVSDNDPNKENILKKISADTTLITVGDRTTENMLQLGLKPQIQIIDGLEKRNQRTVPTDDTINTKLSCRNPPGEITEESMQVIQKAFSCESPVRITVDGEEDLLVIPVCIHAPENSIVMYGQPNEGLVIVTITPEIRAKVQKILDIMN
;
A
#
# COMPACT_ATOMS: atom_id res chain seq x y z
N MET A 1 14.93 -5.06 9.26
CA MET A 1 15.50 -5.23 7.90
C MET A 1 15.71 -3.86 7.27
N GLN A 2 16.89 -3.63 6.76
CA GLN A 2 17.23 -2.37 6.12
C GLN A 2 17.36 -2.54 4.62
N LEU A 3 17.00 -1.50 3.87
CA LEU A 3 17.09 -1.49 2.42
C LEU A 3 18.52 -1.16 1.97
N PRO A 4 19.22 -2.09 1.30
CA PRO A 4 20.53 -1.79 0.70
C PRO A 4 20.42 -0.75 -0.41
N ASP A 5 21.47 0.06 -0.62
CA ASP A 5 21.46 1.13 -1.61
C ASP A 5 21.26 0.63 -3.03
N ASP A 6 21.86 -0.49 -3.40
CA ASP A 6 21.69 -1.08 -4.72
C ASP A 6 20.28 -1.60 -4.94
N LEU A 7 19.63 -2.11 -3.91
CA LEU A 7 18.24 -2.54 -4.00
C LEU A 7 17.27 -1.35 -4.11
N ARG A 8 17.65 -0.22 -3.52
CA ARG A 8 16.84 1.00 -3.62
C ARG A 8 16.63 1.43 -5.07
N ASP A 9 17.64 1.28 -5.91
CA ASP A 9 17.54 1.59 -7.34
C ASP A 9 16.60 0.61 -8.06
N GLN A 10 16.60 -0.65 -7.66
CA GLN A 10 15.67 -1.64 -8.23
C GLN A 10 14.22 -1.33 -7.89
N LEU A 11 13.97 -0.77 -6.70
CA LEU A 11 12.62 -0.43 -6.25
C LEU A 11 12.05 0.81 -6.94
N LYS A 12 12.85 1.53 -7.72
CA LYS A 12 12.35 2.59 -8.59
C LYS A 12 11.54 2.03 -9.76
N ASN A 13 11.71 0.75 -10.07
CA ASN A 13 10.89 0.08 -11.07
C ASN A 13 9.54 -0.31 -10.44
N PRO A 14 8.41 0.03 -11.09
CA PRO A 14 7.11 -0.33 -10.55
C PRO A 14 6.95 -1.86 -10.42
N LEU A 15 6.31 -2.30 -9.33
CA LEU A 15 5.98 -3.71 -9.13
C LEU A 15 4.82 -4.17 -10.00
N GLY A 16 4.05 -3.24 -10.54
CA GLY A 16 2.89 -3.53 -11.37
C GLY A 16 2.71 -2.49 -12.46
N ASN A 17 1.47 -2.26 -12.84
CA ASN A 17 1.12 -1.31 -13.90
C ASN A 17 1.17 0.13 -13.39
N LEU A 18 2.00 0.96 -14.01
CA LEU A 18 2.08 2.37 -13.71
C LEU A 18 1.03 3.13 -14.52
N VAL A 19 0.18 3.89 -13.81
CA VAL A 19 -0.81 4.78 -14.42
C VAL A 19 -0.38 6.21 -14.11
N SER A 20 0.01 6.96 -15.16
CA SER A 20 0.42 8.36 -15.00
C SER A 20 -0.71 9.20 -14.40
N ASP A 21 -0.35 10.17 -13.57
CA ASP A 21 -1.33 11.11 -13.00
C ASP A 21 -2.08 11.90 -14.08
N ASN A 22 -1.46 12.06 -15.24
CA ASN A 22 -2.04 12.79 -16.37
C ASN A 22 -2.74 11.87 -17.39
N ASP A 23 -2.84 10.57 -17.11
CA ASP A 23 -3.51 9.63 -18.00
C ASP A 23 -5.01 9.95 -18.04
N PRO A 24 -5.58 10.28 -19.25
CA PRO A 24 -6.99 10.61 -19.34
C PRO A 24 -7.92 9.43 -19.04
N ASN A 25 -7.40 8.19 -19.07
CA ASN A 25 -8.17 6.98 -18.77
C ASN A 25 -8.05 6.51 -17.33
N LYS A 26 -7.32 7.25 -16.48
CA LYS A 26 -7.04 6.85 -15.11
C LYS A 26 -8.32 6.50 -14.33
N GLU A 27 -9.32 7.39 -14.35
CA GLU A 27 -10.58 7.13 -13.65
C GLU A 27 -11.31 5.90 -14.18
N ASN A 28 -11.32 5.72 -15.50
CA ASN A 28 -11.98 4.56 -16.11
C ASN A 28 -11.30 3.26 -15.72
N ILE A 29 -9.97 3.27 -15.65
CA ILE A 29 -9.19 2.10 -15.21
C ILE A 29 -9.57 1.75 -13.77
N LEU A 30 -9.62 2.75 -12.90
CA LEU A 30 -9.91 2.56 -11.48
C LEU A 30 -11.36 2.12 -11.24
N LYS A 31 -12.30 2.65 -12.01
CA LYS A 31 -13.72 2.29 -11.89
C LYS A 31 -14.03 0.87 -12.34
N LYS A 32 -13.13 0.23 -13.10
CA LYS A 32 -13.30 -1.17 -13.52
C LYS A 32 -12.94 -2.17 -12.44
N ILE A 33 -12.40 -1.72 -11.32
CA ILE A 33 -12.06 -2.60 -10.21
C ILE A 33 -13.35 -3.11 -9.58
N SER A 34 -13.49 -4.42 -9.53
CA SER A 34 -14.69 -5.06 -8.98
C SER A 34 -14.84 -4.78 -7.49
N ALA A 35 -16.06 -4.57 -7.03
CA ALA A 35 -16.37 -4.40 -5.61
C ALA A 35 -16.02 -5.66 -4.79
N ASP A 36 -15.94 -6.81 -5.44
CA ASP A 36 -15.59 -8.08 -4.79
C ASP A 36 -14.07 -8.30 -4.68
N THR A 37 -13.28 -7.42 -5.30
CA THR A 37 -11.83 -7.52 -5.25
C THR A 37 -11.31 -6.93 -3.94
N THR A 38 -10.42 -7.66 -3.25
CA THR A 38 -9.72 -7.11 -2.10
C THR A 38 -8.75 -6.03 -2.57
N LEU A 39 -8.96 -4.82 -2.08
CA LEU A 39 -8.15 -3.66 -2.45
C LEU A 39 -7.37 -3.18 -1.23
N ILE A 40 -6.07 -3.00 -1.40
CA ILE A 40 -5.18 -2.50 -0.36
C ILE A 40 -4.50 -1.24 -0.89
N THR A 41 -4.54 -0.15 -0.12
CA THR A 41 -3.86 1.09 -0.48
C THR A 41 -2.71 1.35 0.48
N VAL A 42 -1.58 1.79 -0.06
CA VAL A 42 -0.39 2.18 0.70
C VAL A 42 -0.08 3.63 0.39
N GLY A 43 -0.14 4.49 1.38
CA GLY A 43 0.11 5.92 1.27
C GLY A 43 -1.14 6.75 1.50
N ASP A 44 -0.94 7.95 2.07
CA ASP A 44 -2.04 8.85 2.43
C ASP A 44 -2.79 9.34 1.19
N ARG A 45 -2.05 9.81 0.19
CA ARG A 45 -2.65 10.35 -1.04
C ARG A 45 -3.38 9.27 -1.83
N THR A 46 -2.76 8.10 -1.97
CA THR A 46 -3.38 6.97 -2.68
C THR A 46 -4.67 6.56 -2.00
N THR A 47 -4.66 6.43 -0.68
CA THR A 47 -5.85 6.08 0.09
C THR A 47 -6.94 7.12 -0.08
N GLU A 48 -6.62 8.40 0.08
CA GLU A 48 -7.57 9.50 -0.06
C GLU A 48 -8.20 9.50 -1.47
N ASN A 49 -7.37 9.37 -2.51
CA ASN A 49 -7.86 9.40 -3.88
C ASN A 49 -8.81 8.25 -4.18
N MET A 50 -8.52 7.05 -3.67
CA MET A 50 -9.39 5.89 -3.88
C MET A 50 -10.73 6.05 -3.15
N LEU A 51 -10.69 6.58 -1.95
CA LEU A 51 -11.93 6.86 -1.20
C LEU A 51 -12.79 7.92 -1.89
N GLN A 52 -12.16 8.95 -2.45
CA GLN A 52 -12.88 10.00 -3.19
C GLN A 52 -13.55 9.46 -4.45
N LEU A 53 -12.97 8.43 -5.08
CA LEU A 53 -13.55 7.77 -6.24
C LEU A 53 -14.65 6.78 -5.88
N GLY A 54 -14.95 6.61 -4.59
CA GLY A 54 -15.98 5.68 -4.14
C GLY A 54 -15.50 4.24 -3.98
N LEU A 55 -14.20 4.00 -4.11
CA LEU A 55 -13.64 2.69 -3.84
C LEU A 55 -13.51 2.46 -2.34
N LYS A 56 -13.54 1.21 -1.92
CA LYS A 56 -13.53 0.84 -0.50
C LYS A 56 -12.34 -0.09 -0.21
N PRO A 57 -11.14 0.47 0.01
CA PRO A 57 -10.01 -0.37 0.37
C PRO A 57 -10.28 -1.13 1.67
N GLN A 58 -10.04 -2.44 1.66
CA GLN A 58 -10.18 -3.27 2.85
C GLN A 58 -9.06 -3.03 3.84
N ILE A 59 -7.87 -2.67 3.34
CA ILE A 59 -6.74 -2.29 4.19
C ILE A 59 -6.17 -0.98 3.65
N GLN A 60 -5.97 -0.03 4.55
CA GLN A 60 -5.44 1.30 4.25
C GLN A 60 -4.23 1.52 5.12
N ILE A 61 -3.07 1.75 4.51
CA ILE A 61 -1.82 2.00 5.22
C ILE A 61 -1.42 3.45 5.00
N ILE A 62 -1.37 4.22 6.08
CA ILE A 62 -1.08 5.65 6.04
C ILE A 62 0.01 5.99 7.05
N ASP A 63 0.77 7.05 6.80
CA ASP A 63 1.73 7.53 7.77
C ASP A 63 1.14 8.63 8.68
N GLY A 64 0.07 9.26 8.23
CA GLY A 64 -0.59 10.31 9.01
C GLY A 64 0.13 11.66 9.00
N LEU A 65 1.25 11.80 8.29
CA LEU A 65 2.01 13.05 8.24
C LEU A 65 1.23 14.19 7.58
N GLU A 66 0.51 13.89 6.51
CA GLU A 66 -0.28 14.90 5.81
C GLU A 66 -1.44 15.41 6.65
N LYS A 67 -1.93 14.59 7.58
CA LYS A 67 -2.94 15.02 8.56
C LYS A 67 -2.41 16.13 9.45
N ARG A 68 -1.10 16.10 9.79
CA ARG A 68 -0.46 17.14 10.59
C ARG A 68 -0.35 18.47 9.83
N ASN A 69 -0.41 18.42 8.51
CA ASN A 69 -0.37 19.59 7.62
C ASN A 69 -1.77 20.05 7.22
N GLN A 70 -2.77 19.78 8.04
CA GLN A 70 -4.17 20.19 7.86
C GLN A 70 -4.85 19.60 6.62
N ARG A 71 -4.32 18.53 6.08
CA ARG A 71 -4.99 17.83 4.99
C ARG A 71 -6.23 17.12 5.52
N THR A 72 -7.35 17.24 4.79
CA THR A 72 -8.57 16.55 5.16
C THR A 72 -8.37 15.04 4.98
N VAL A 73 -8.35 14.32 6.10
CA VAL A 73 -8.35 12.86 6.07
C VAL A 73 -9.82 12.41 6.01
N PRO A 74 -10.16 11.41 5.18
CA PRO A 74 -11.50 10.85 5.19
C PRO A 74 -11.87 10.41 6.61
N THR A 75 -13.16 10.56 6.94
CA THR A 75 -13.64 10.26 8.30
C THR A 75 -13.34 8.81 8.68
N ASP A 76 -13.00 8.60 9.94
CA ASP A 76 -12.72 7.27 10.49
C ASP A 76 -13.99 6.44 10.73
N ASP A 77 -15.17 7.00 10.43
CA ASP A 77 -16.46 6.39 10.78
C ASP A 77 -16.70 5.05 10.07
N THR A 78 -16.04 4.83 8.94
CA THR A 78 -16.19 3.59 8.16
C THR A 78 -15.15 2.54 8.52
N ILE A 79 -14.18 2.87 9.37
CA ILE A 79 -13.09 1.96 9.72
C ILE A 79 -13.53 1.07 10.89
N ASN A 80 -13.47 -0.25 10.68
CA ASN A 80 -13.83 -1.23 11.71
C ASN A 80 -12.67 -1.61 12.61
N THR A 81 -11.45 -1.59 12.09
CA THR A 81 -10.26 -1.96 12.87
C THR A 81 -9.16 -0.91 12.66
N LYS A 82 -8.62 -0.39 13.75
CA LYS A 82 -7.51 0.57 13.73
C LYS A 82 -6.29 -0.08 14.34
N LEU A 83 -5.20 -0.13 13.58
CA LEU A 83 -3.92 -0.68 14.01
C LEU A 83 -2.84 0.39 13.85
N SER A 84 -1.73 0.22 14.54
CA SER A 84 -0.58 1.11 14.40
C SER A 84 0.72 0.33 14.54
N CYS A 85 1.78 0.87 13.93
CA CYS A 85 3.11 0.29 14.04
C CYS A 85 4.16 1.36 13.81
N ARG A 86 5.41 1.05 14.19
CA ARG A 86 6.57 1.90 13.95
C ARG A 86 7.38 1.32 12.82
N ASN A 87 7.74 2.16 11.86
CA ASN A 87 8.55 1.74 10.73
C ASN A 87 9.45 2.88 10.26
N PRO A 88 10.70 2.97 10.78
CA PRO A 88 11.62 4.02 10.38
C PRO A 88 11.91 4.04 8.89
N PRO A 89 12.31 5.20 8.32
CA PRO A 89 12.66 5.29 6.90
C PRO A 89 13.73 4.29 6.47
N GLY A 90 13.56 3.70 5.30
CA GLY A 90 14.52 2.75 4.73
C GLY A 90 14.50 1.37 5.37
N GLU A 91 13.54 1.09 6.22
CA GLU A 91 13.44 -0.18 6.94
C GLU A 91 12.10 -0.87 6.71
N ILE A 92 12.08 -2.17 6.98
CA ILE A 92 10.85 -2.93 7.21
C ILE A 92 11.04 -3.60 8.57
N THR A 93 10.28 -3.15 9.57
CA THR A 93 10.40 -3.69 10.93
C THR A 93 9.60 -4.97 11.08
N GLU A 94 10.02 -5.81 12.02
CA GLU A 94 9.26 -7.01 12.35
C GLU A 94 7.86 -6.65 12.88
N GLU A 95 7.76 -5.57 13.65
CA GLU A 95 6.49 -5.06 14.15
C GLU A 95 5.52 -4.75 13.01
N SER A 96 5.97 -4.03 11.98
CA SER A 96 5.11 -3.70 10.84
C SER A 96 4.71 -4.94 10.04
N MET A 97 5.61 -5.91 9.88
CA MET A 97 5.28 -7.17 9.22
C MET A 97 4.20 -7.93 9.97
N GLN A 98 4.28 -8.00 11.29
CA GLN A 98 3.28 -8.67 12.12
C GLN A 98 1.94 -7.96 12.07
N VAL A 99 1.94 -6.64 12.12
CA VAL A 99 0.71 -5.84 12.05
C VAL A 99 0.03 -6.01 10.69
N ILE A 100 0.79 -5.99 9.60
CA ILE A 100 0.25 -6.20 8.26
C ILE A 100 -0.36 -7.60 8.14
N GLN A 101 0.34 -8.62 8.60
CA GLN A 101 -0.17 -9.99 8.58
C GLN A 101 -1.49 -10.10 9.38
N LYS A 102 -1.52 -9.50 10.55
CA LYS A 102 -2.71 -9.48 11.41
C LYS A 102 -3.88 -8.77 10.73
N ALA A 103 -3.61 -7.70 9.99
CA ALA A 103 -4.64 -6.90 9.33
C ALA A 103 -5.54 -7.74 8.42
N PHE A 104 -4.96 -8.73 7.73
CA PHE A 104 -5.73 -9.60 6.84
C PHE A 104 -6.70 -10.53 7.57
N SER A 105 -6.56 -10.66 8.90
CA SER A 105 -7.47 -11.45 9.73
C SER A 105 -8.46 -10.60 10.52
N CYS A 106 -8.35 -9.27 10.42
CA CYS A 106 -9.22 -8.35 11.14
C CYS A 106 -10.45 -8.00 10.31
N GLU A 107 -11.47 -7.47 11.01
CA GLU A 107 -12.68 -6.99 10.34
C GLU A 107 -12.36 -5.75 9.50
N SER A 108 -12.63 -5.84 8.21
CA SER A 108 -12.38 -4.74 7.27
C SER A 108 -13.50 -3.70 7.31
N PRO A 109 -13.26 -2.43 6.96
CA PRO A 109 -11.97 -1.87 6.57
C PRO A 109 -11.01 -1.71 7.75
N VAL A 110 -9.73 -2.03 7.49
CA VAL A 110 -8.66 -1.89 8.47
C VAL A 110 -7.79 -0.70 8.08
N ARG A 111 -7.48 0.16 9.05
CA ARG A 111 -6.52 1.26 8.83
C ARG A 111 -5.31 1.05 9.70
N ILE A 112 -4.14 1.01 9.08
CA ILE A 112 -2.85 0.93 9.76
C ILE A 112 -2.19 2.30 9.68
N THR A 113 -1.97 2.93 10.84
CA THR A 113 -1.24 4.18 10.94
C THR A 113 0.21 3.87 11.28
N VAL A 114 1.14 4.31 10.42
CA VAL A 114 2.56 4.05 10.57
C VAL A 114 3.26 5.26 11.17
N ASP A 115 3.95 5.05 12.28
CA ASP A 115 4.87 6.04 12.82
C ASP A 115 6.21 5.86 12.11
N GLY A 116 6.49 6.73 11.14
CA GLY A 116 7.66 6.64 10.30
C GLY A 116 7.33 6.72 8.83
N GLU A 117 7.76 5.73 8.06
CA GLU A 117 7.58 5.72 6.61
C GLU A 117 6.93 4.42 6.15
N GLU A 118 5.86 4.53 5.36
CA GLU A 118 5.04 3.40 4.93
C GLU A 118 5.40 2.85 3.55
N ASP A 119 6.18 3.56 2.74
CA ASP A 119 6.40 3.24 1.32
C ASP A 119 6.90 1.82 1.09
N LEU A 120 7.86 1.36 1.90
CA LEU A 120 8.43 0.02 1.77
C LEU A 120 7.48 -1.08 2.23
N LEU A 121 6.42 -0.72 2.94
CA LEU A 121 5.47 -1.71 3.45
C LEU A 121 4.63 -2.35 2.35
N VAL A 122 4.68 -1.82 1.13
CA VAL A 122 4.10 -2.49 -0.03
C VAL A 122 4.68 -3.90 -0.19
N ILE A 123 5.93 -4.11 0.21
CA ILE A 123 6.61 -5.41 0.09
C ILE A 123 5.93 -6.48 0.96
N PRO A 124 5.82 -6.31 2.30
CA PRO A 124 5.10 -7.31 3.11
C PRO A 124 3.62 -7.41 2.76
N VAL A 125 2.99 -6.34 2.32
CA VAL A 125 1.59 -6.40 1.84
C VAL A 125 1.47 -7.38 0.69
N CYS A 126 2.36 -7.30 -0.31
CA CYS A 126 2.31 -8.19 -1.47
C CYS A 126 2.60 -9.65 -1.10
N ILE A 127 3.31 -9.89 0.00
CA ILE A 127 3.57 -11.25 0.47
C ILE A 127 2.32 -11.85 1.12
N HIS A 128 1.59 -11.09 1.92
CA HIS A 128 0.47 -11.60 2.71
C HIS A 128 -0.89 -11.43 2.06
N ALA A 129 -1.02 -10.57 1.05
CA ALA A 129 -2.30 -10.33 0.39
C ALA A 129 -2.76 -11.59 -0.36
N PRO A 130 -4.08 -11.86 -0.36
CA PRO A 130 -4.61 -13.00 -1.12
C PRO A 130 -4.33 -12.88 -2.61
N GLU A 131 -4.25 -14.01 -3.30
CA GLU A 131 -4.14 -13.99 -4.76
C GLU A 131 -5.32 -13.25 -5.37
N ASN A 132 -5.05 -12.55 -6.46
CA ASN A 132 -6.01 -11.71 -7.19
C ASN A 132 -6.44 -10.45 -6.46
N SER A 133 -5.88 -10.16 -5.26
CA SER A 133 -6.05 -8.84 -4.65
C SER A 133 -5.31 -7.79 -5.44
N ILE A 134 -5.70 -6.53 -5.25
CA ILE A 134 -5.05 -5.39 -5.88
C ILE A 134 -4.43 -4.52 -4.80
N VAL A 135 -3.14 -4.24 -4.96
CA VAL A 135 -2.39 -3.33 -4.10
C VAL A 135 -2.06 -2.08 -4.90
N MET A 136 -2.34 -0.92 -4.33
CA MET A 136 -2.06 0.37 -4.97
C MET A 136 -1.12 1.19 -4.12
N TYR A 137 -0.13 1.81 -4.75
CA TYR A 137 0.77 2.75 -4.10
C TYR A 137 1.22 3.83 -5.07
N GLY A 138 1.71 4.95 -4.55
CA GLY A 138 2.21 6.05 -5.37
C GLY A 138 3.68 5.89 -5.71
N GLN A 139 4.02 6.13 -6.99
CA GLN A 139 5.41 6.22 -7.44
C GLN A 139 5.72 7.72 -7.57
N PRO A 140 6.63 8.28 -6.74
CA PRO A 140 6.88 9.72 -6.76
C PRO A 140 7.20 10.26 -8.15
N ASN A 141 6.52 11.34 -8.54
CA ASN A 141 6.67 12.04 -9.82
C ASN A 141 6.25 11.23 -11.05
N GLU A 142 5.74 10.02 -10.87
CA GLU A 142 5.36 9.17 -12.01
C GLU A 142 3.86 8.86 -12.03
N GLY A 143 3.28 8.48 -10.91
CA GLY A 143 1.85 8.19 -10.85
C GLY A 143 1.50 7.09 -9.87
N LEU A 144 0.41 6.40 -10.18
CA LEU A 144 -0.15 5.32 -9.37
C LEU A 144 0.31 3.96 -9.92
N VAL A 145 0.80 3.11 -9.02
CA VAL A 145 1.12 1.73 -9.39
C VAL A 145 0.01 0.81 -8.90
N ILE A 146 -0.48 -0.03 -9.80
CA ILE A 146 -1.54 -1.01 -9.54
C ILE A 146 -0.92 -2.40 -9.68
N VAL A 147 -0.90 -3.14 -8.57
CA VAL A 147 -0.30 -4.48 -8.53
C VAL A 147 -1.41 -5.51 -8.31
N THR A 148 -1.58 -6.42 -9.27
CA THR A 148 -2.42 -7.59 -9.07
C THR A 148 -1.57 -8.70 -8.46
N ILE A 149 -1.98 -9.24 -7.33
CA ILE A 149 -1.19 -10.25 -6.62
C ILE A 149 -1.28 -11.59 -7.34
N THR A 150 -0.13 -12.03 -7.83
CA THR A 150 0.06 -13.30 -8.53
C THR A 150 1.21 -14.06 -7.88
N PRO A 151 1.35 -15.38 -8.16
CA PRO A 151 2.52 -16.12 -7.67
C PRO A 151 3.85 -15.50 -8.11
N GLU A 152 3.91 -14.93 -9.32
CA GLU A 152 5.11 -14.29 -9.87
C GLU A 152 5.48 -13.03 -9.09
N ILE A 153 4.49 -12.19 -8.80
CA ILE A 153 4.69 -10.98 -7.99
C ILE A 153 5.14 -11.35 -6.59
N ARG A 154 4.50 -12.34 -5.99
CA ARG A 154 4.86 -12.80 -4.64
C ARG A 154 6.29 -13.32 -4.58
N ALA A 155 6.70 -14.10 -5.59
CA ALA A 155 8.07 -14.60 -5.67
C ALA A 155 9.07 -13.45 -5.82
N LYS A 156 8.74 -12.45 -6.63
CA LYS A 156 9.58 -11.27 -6.85
C LYS A 156 9.79 -10.48 -5.55
N VAL A 157 8.72 -10.19 -4.81
CA VAL A 157 8.83 -9.45 -3.55
C VAL A 157 9.51 -10.28 -2.47
N GLN A 158 9.33 -11.60 -2.47
CA GLN A 158 10.02 -12.47 -1.51
C GLN A 158 11.53 -12.41 -1.71
N LYS A 159 12.00 -12.37 -2.96
CA LYS A 159 13.44 -12.20 -3.25
C LYS A 159 13.97 -10.87 -2.72
N ILE A 160 13.18 -9.80 -2.87
CA ILE A 160 13.56 -8.48 -2.33
C ILE A 160 13.70 -8.57 -0.81
N LEU A 161 12.73 -9.19 -0.15
CA LEU A 161 12.73 -9.32 1.31
C LEU A 161 13.92 -10.16 1.78
N ASP A 162 14.25 -11.24 1.06
CA ASP A 162 15.38 -12.12 1.40
C ASP A 162 16.70 -11.36 1.32
N ILE A 163 16.86 -10.45 0.36
CA ILE A 163 18.06 -9.62 0.22
C ILE A 163 18.17 -8.64 1.41
N MET A 164 17.06 -8.18 1.94
CA MET A 164 17.04 -7.25 3.08
C MET A 164 17.36 -7.91 4.42
N ASN A 165 17.25 -9.21 4.49
CA ASN A 165 17.55 -9.96 5.72
C ASN A 165 19.04 -10.10 5.98
#